data_d0503ab2db959e9349274f7111d9e537
#
_entry.id   d0503ab2db959e9349274f7111d9e537
#
_cell.length_a   1.000
_cell.length_b   1.000
_cell.length_c   1.000
_cell.angle_alpha   90.00
_cell.angle_beta   90.00
_cell.angle_gamma   90.00
#
_symmetry.space_group_name_H-M   'P 1'
#
loop_
_entity.id
_entity.type
_entity.pdbx_description
1 polymer ?
#
loop_
_entity_poly.entity_id
_entity_poly.type
_entity_poly.pdbx_seq_one_letter_code
_entity_poly.pdbx_strand_id
1 'polypeptide(L)'
;LERGQELKFHPDFMRVRYENWVKGLNNDWLISRQRFFGVPFPLWYQVDANGDVDYNAIINPDESAMPVDPSSDVPAGYSAEQRGVPGGFVGELDIMDTWATSSLSAQLVSGWLNDEDLFKRVYPMDIRPQGQDIIRTWLLSSVVRADLEFGALPWKHAGISGWILDSDHKKMSKSKGNVVTPKGLLEKYGSDAVRYWATSARLGLDAAFEEAQIKIGRRLAIKILNASKFALSMGLPWDADEATKAAAPAPSLDASEVSEPVDQAVLLG
;
A
#
# COMPACT_ATOMS: atom_id res chain seq x y z
N LEU A 1 18.74 0.12 -12.24
CA LEU A 1 19.14 1.52 -11.94
C LEU A 1 18.41 2.51 -12.84
N GLU A 2 18.29 2.26 -14.16
CA GLU A 2 17.60 3.12 -15.12
C GLU A 2 16.17 3.40 -14.67
N ARG A 3 15.38 2.39 -14.35
CA ARG A 3 14.01 2.56 -13.82
C ARG A 3 13.96 3.40 -12.54
N GLY A 4 14.98 3.30 -11.69
CA GLY A 4 15.08 4.15 -10.49
C GLY A 4 15.32 5.63 -10.80
N GLN A 5 15.89 5.96 -11.96
CA GLN A 5 16.05 7.35 -12.41
C GLN A 5 14.76 7.90 -13.01
N GLU A 6 13.97 7.07 -13.69
CA GLU A 6 12.64 7.44 -14.20
C GLU A 6 11.62 7.66 -13.09
N LEU A 7 11.71 6.88 -11.98
CA LEU A 7 10.81 6.96 -10.84
C LEU A 7 11.01 8.26 -10.07
N LYS A 8 9.93 9.03 -9.88
CA LYS A 8 9.96 10.27 -9.11
C LYS A 8 9.78 9.99 -7.62
N PHE A 9 10.84 10.18 -6.85
CA PHE A 9 10.81 10.03 -5.39
C PHE A 9 10.38 11.34 -4.72
N HIS A 10 9.53 11.22 -3.71
CA HIS A 10 9.11 12.32 -2.85
C HIS A 10 9.39 11.98 -1.38
N PRO A 11 10.43 12.59 -0.76
CA PRO A 11 11.37 13.56 -1.34
C PRO A 11 12.44 12.90 -2.22
N ASP A 12 13.01 13.66 -3.13
CA ASP A 12 13.96 13.17 -4.13
C ASP A 12 15.21 12.50 -3.52
N PHE A 13 15.70 12.97 -2.38
CA PHE A 13 16.87 12.37 -1.71
C PHE A 13 16.66 10.89 -1.32
N MET A 14 15.43 10.41 -1.22
CA MET A 14 15.16 9.00 -0.90
C MET A 14 15.54 8.05 -2.04
N ARG A 15 15.72 8.55 -3.26
CA ARG A 15 16.27 7.79 -4.39
C ARG A 15 17.64 7.20 -4.09
N VAL A 16 18.49 7.92 -3.34
CA VAL A 16 19.84 7.47 -2.95
C VAL A 16 19.77 6.15 -2.18
N ARG A 17 18.74 5.93 -1.34
CA ARG A 17 18.56 4.66 -0.62
C ARG A 17 18.28 3.50 -1.57
N TYR A 18 17.45 3.73 -2.58
CA TYR A 18 17.18 2.75 -3.63
C TYR A 18 18.44 2.43 -4.44
N GLU A 19 19.12 3.45 -4.94
CA GLU A 19 20.33 3.27 -5.76
C GLU A 19 21.45 2.56 -5.01
N ASN A 20 21.72 2.95 -3.76
CA ASN A 20 22.74 2.31 -2.94
C ASN A 20 22.43 0.84 -2.69
N TRP A 21 21.15 0.51 -2.47
CA TRP A 21 20.74 -0.87 -2.30
C TRP A 21 20.96 -1.66 -3.60
N VAL A 22 20.50 -1.16 -4.74
CA VAL A 22 20.66 -1.83 -6.04
C VAL A 22 22.14 -2.03 -6.39
N LYS A 23 22.98 -1.00 -6.18
CA LYS A 23 24.43 -1.10 -6.41
C LYS A 23 25.14 -2.09 -5.48
N GLY A 24 24.58 -2.34 -4.30
CA GLY A 24 25.10 -3.28 -3.33
C GLY A 24 24.60 -4.71 -3.47
N LEU A 25 23.68 -4.99 -4.40
CA LEU A 25 23.18 -6.35 -4.62
C LEU A 25 24.27 -7.21 -5.23
N ASN A 26 24.65 -8.27 -4.51
CA ASN A 26 25.70 -9.21 -4.92
C ASN A 26 25.32 -10.68 -4.67
N ASN A 27 24.10 -10.93 -4.19
CA ASN A 27 23.59 -12.26 -3.89
C ASN A 27 22.20 -12.45 -4.49
N ASP A 28 21.83 -13.70 -4.73
CA ASP A 28 20.48 -14.08 -5.10
C ASP A 28 19.52 -13.89 -3.93
N TRP A 29 18.27 -13.71 -4.25
CA TRP A 29 17.19 -13.65 -3.27
C TRP A 29 16.44 -14.98 -3.27
N LEU A 30 16.64 -15.77 -2.22
CA LEU A 30 15.85 -16.98 -2.01
C LEU A 30 14.42 -16.58 -1.63
N ILE A 31 13.46 -16.94 -2.49
CA ILE A 31 12.04 -16.56 -2.32
C ILE A 31 11.21 -17.62 -1.61
N SER A 32 11.74 -18.80 -1.30
CA SER A 32 11.04 -19.84 -0.55
C SER A 32 11.10 -19.58 0.96
N ARG A 33 10.01 -19.93 1.66
CA ARG A 33 9.88 -19.80 3.12
C ARG A 33 9.20 -21.02 3.71
N GLN A 34 9.76 -21.53 4.82
CA GLN A 34 9.21 -22.62 5.60
C GLN A 34 8.20 -22.06 6.61
N ARG A 35 6.97 -21.84 6.16
CA ARG A 35 5.88 -21.30 6.98
C ARG A 35 4.56 -21.98 6.63
N PHE A 36 3.65 -22.02 7.58
CA PHE A 36 2.35 -22.66 7.40
C PHE A 36 1.42 -21.83 6.51
N PHE A 37 1.42 -20.50 6.66
CA PHE A 37 0.58 -19.60 5.85
C PHE A 37 1.39 -18.83 4.83
N GLY A 38 0.89 -18.79 3.61
CA GLY A 38 1.40 -18.00 2.51
C GLY A 38 0.86 -18.48 1.17
N VAL A 39 1.37 -17.88 0.09
CA VAL A 39 1.07 -18.33 -1.27
C VAL A 39 2.01 -19.48 -1.61
N PRO A 40 1.51 -20.70 -1.89
CA PRO A 40 2.34 -21.85 -2.20
C PRO A 40 3.03 -21.67 -3.56
N PHE A 41 4.15 -22.37 -3.76
CA PHE A 41 4.69 -22.59 -5.09
C PHE A 41 3.84 -23.65 -5.79
N PRO A 42 3.25 -23.37 -6.96
CA PRO A 42 2.31 -24.27 -7.60
C PRO A 42 3.05 -25.39 -8.35
N LEU A 43 3.77 -26.25 -7.63
CA LEU A 43 4.54 -27.32 -8.24
C LEU A 43 4.63 -28.57 -7.33
N TRP A 44 4.95 -29.69 -7.96
CA TRP A 44 5.21 -30.97 -7.30
C TRP A 44 6.52 -31.55 -7.79
N TYR A 45 7.02 -32.55 -7.09
CA TYR A 45 8.22 -33.33 -7.45
C TYR A 45 7.86 -34.80 -7.62
N GLN A 46 8.55 -35.47 -8.53
CA GLN A 46 8.41 -36.91 -8.68
C GLN A 46 9.06 -37.66 -7.51
N VAL A 47 8.46 -38.77 -7.13
CA VAL A 47 9.03 -39.74 -6.19
C VAL A 47 9.54 -40.91 -7.02
N ASP A 48 10.80 -41.27 -6.89
CA ASP A 48 11.41 -42.34 -7.63
C ASP A 48 10.92 -43.75 -7.21
N ALA A 49 11.40 -44.81 -7.86
CA ALA A 49 11.02 -46.18 -7.55
C ALA A 49 11.48 -46.64 -6.15
N ASN A 50 12.45 -45.98 -5.54
CA ASN A 50 12.94 -46.26 -4.20
C ASN A 50 12.17 -45.51 -3.10
N GLY A 51 11.34 -44.52 -3.49
CA GLY A 51 10.62 -43.67 -2.58
C GLY A 51 11.34 -42.36 -2.24
N ASP A 52 12.44 -42.05 -2.95
CA ASP A 52 13.17 -40.82 -2.77
C ASP A 52 12.58 -39.71 -3.66
N VAL A 53 12.53 -38.47 -3.11
CA VAL A 53 12.03 -37.29 -3.86
C VAL A 53 13.12 -36.79 -4.83
N ASP A 54 12.82 -36.75 -6.09
CA ASP A 54 13.69 -36.14 -7.10
C ASP A 54 13.34 -34.65 -7.29
N TYR A 55 14.04 -33.76 -6.61
CA TYR A 55 13.88 -32.31 -6.71
C TYR A 55 14.25 -31.71 -8.07
N ASN A 56 14.86 -32.49 -8.98
CA ASN A 56 15.11 -32.06 -10.35
C ASN A 56 13.96 -32.45 -11.29
N ALA A 57 13.15 -33.40 -10.92
CA ALA A 57 11.97 -33.85 -11.68
C ALA A 57 10.72 -33.07 -11.25
N ILE A 58 10.68 -31.79 -11.66
CA ILE A 58 9.60 -30.85 -11.29
C ILE A 58 8.38 -31.12 -12.19
N ILE A 59 7.19 -31.21 -11.56
CA ILE A 59 5.90 -31.29 -12.22
C ILE A 59 5.21 -29.91 -12.05
N ASN A 60 5.05 -29.20 -13.16
CA ASN A 60 4.34 -27.92 -13.20
C ASN A 60 2.87 -28.16 -13.59
N PRO A 61 1.90 -27.42 -13.01
CA PRO A 61 0.53 -27.43 -13.51
C PRO A 61 0.46 -26.75 -14.88
N ASP A 62 -0.58 -27.09 -15.64
CA ASP A 62 -1.00 -26.26 -16.77
C ASP A 62 -1.49 -24.90 -16.25
N GLU A 63 -1.23 -23.82 -16.98
CA GLU A 63 -1.65 -22.48 -16.60
C GLU A 63 -3.18 -22.39 -16.43
N SER A 64 -3.93 -23.13 -17.24
CA SER A 64 -5.40 -23.20 -17.15
C SER A 64 -5.93 -23.89 -15.89
N ALA A 65 -5.08 -24.66 -15.19
CA ALA A 65 -5.44 -25.31 -13.94
C ALA A 65 -5.27 -24.41 -12.71
N MET A 66 -4.66 -23.22 -12.88
CA MET A 66 -4.42 -22.30 -11.78
C MET A 66 -5.72 -21.65 -11.25
N PRO A 67 -5.83 -21.36 -9.95
CA PRO A 67 -4.83 -21.59 -8.90
C PRO A 67 -4.81 -23.04 -8.40
N VAL A 68 -3.62 -23.51 -7.98
CA VAL A 68 -3.45 -24.84 -7.36
C VAL A 68 -2.75 -24.73 -6.01
N ASP A 69 -3.10 -25.61 -5.08
CA ASP A 69 -2.42 -25.82 -3.82
C ASP A 69 -1.77 -27.21 -3.82
N PRO A 70 -0.44 -27.33 -3.97
CA PRO A 70 0.23 -28.62 -4.06
C PRO A 70 0.08 -29.49 -2.82
N SER A 71 -0.29 -28.91 -1.67
CA SER A 71 -0.53 -29.67 -0.43
C SER A 71 -1.79 -30.51 -0.50
N SER A 72 -2.80 -30.09 -1.28
CA SER A 72 -4.10 -30.77 -1.41
C SER A 72 -4.38 -31.26 -2.83
N ASP A 73 -3.96 -30.50 -3.84
CA ASP A 73 -4.27 -30.80 -5.24
C ASP A 73 -3.33 -31.89 -5.82
N VAL A 74 -3.78 -32.52 -6.89
CA VAL A 74 -3.08 -33.63 -7.56
C VAL A 74 -2.61 -33.15 -8.93
N PRO A 75 -1.34 -33.37 -9.31
CA PRO A 75 -0.87 -33.01 -10.63
C PRO A 75 -1.50 -33.86 -11.74
N ALA A 76 -1.61 -33.31 -12.93
CA ALA A 76 -2.15 -34.00 -14.09
C ALA A 76 -1.42 -35.33 -14.37
N GLY A 77 -2.17 -36.38 -14.60
CA GLY A 77 -1.62 -37.72 -14.88
C GLY A 77 -1.36 -38.58 -13.64
N TYR A 78 -1.64 -38.06 -12.44
CA TYR A 78 -1.54 -38.78 -11.16
C TYR A 78 -2.89 -38.93 -10.50
N SER A 79 -2.99 -39.90 -9.54
CA SER A 79 -4.13 -40.03 -8.63
C SER A 79 -3.74 -39.66 -7.19
N ALA A 80 -4.71 -39.37 -6.34
CA ALA A 80 -4.45 -38.97 -4.95
C ALA A 80 -3.68 -40.03 -4.14
N GLU A 81 -3.87 -41.30 -4.47
CA GLU A 81 -3.22 -42.46 -3.85
C GLU A 81 -1.71 -42.53 -4.15
N GLN A 82 -1.29 -41.82 -5.20
CA GLN A 82 0.13 -41.77 -5.58
C GLN A 82 0.91 -40.67 -4.82
N ARG A 83 0.25 -39.96 -3.92
CA ARG A 83 0.94 -38.94 -3.11
C ARG A 83 1.87 -39.60 -2.09
N GLY A 84 3.17 -39.28 -2.17
CA GLY A 84 4.19 -39.73 -1.22
C GLY A 84 4.58 -41.20 -1.32
N VAL A 85 4.24 -41.87 -2.41
CA VAL A 85 4.60 -43.30 -2.64
C VAL A 85 5.57 -43.44 -3.81
N PRO A 86 6.36 -44.52 -3.90
CA PRO A 86 7.25 -44.80 -5.01
C PRO A 86 6.54 -44.73 -6.37
N GLY A 87 7.13 -44.02 -7.34
CA GLY A 87 6.55 -43.77 -8.64
C GLY A 87 5.42 -42.72 -8.64
N GLY A 88 5.17 -42.05 -7.54
CA GLY A 88 4.19 -41.01 -7.36
C GLY A 88 4.78 -39.60 -7.35
N PHE A 89 4.20 -38.74 -6.50
CA PHE A 89 4.57 -37.33 -6.38
C PHE A 89 4.48 -36.82 -4.96
N VAL A 90 5.17 -35.71 -4.67
CA VAL A 90 4.98 -34.89 -3.47
C VAL A 90 4.80 -33.43 -3.87
N GLY A 91 3.98 -32.67 -3.12
CA GLY A 91 3.82 -31.24 -3.31
C GLY A 91 4.98 -30.46 -2.69
N GLU A 92 5.30 -29.30 -3.29
CA GLU A 92 6.18 -28.33 -2.63
C GLU A 92 5.52 -27.85 -1.32
N LEU A 93 6.32 -27.84 -0.25
CA LEU A 93 5.85 -27.45 1.10
C LEU A 93 6.16 -26.00 1.43
N ASP A 94 7.15 -25.43 0.75
CA ASP A 94 7.53 -24.05 0.95
C ASP A 94 6.50 -23.09 0.36
N ILE A 95 6.39 -21.94 0.96
CA ILE A 95 5.56 -20.84 0.46
C ILE A 95 6.44 -19.69 -0.04
N MET A 96 5.85 -18.83 -0.87
CA MET A 96 6.55 -17.65 -1.38
C MET A 96 6.79 -16.62 -0.29
N ASP A 97 7.96 -15.99 -0.31
CA ASP A 97 8.23 -14.77 0.46
C ASP A 97 7.16 -13.71 0.18
N THR A 98 6.70 -13.04 1.23
CA THR A 98 5.64 -12.02 1.11
C THR A 98 6.03 -10.86 0.19
N TRP A 99 7.34 -10.54 0.08
CA TRP A 99 7.80 -9.50 -0.83
C TRP A 99 7.78 -9.95 -2.30
N ALA A 100 7.87 -11.25 -2.56
CA ALA A 100 7.67 -11.80 -3.89
C ALA A 100 6.20 -11.68 -4.32
N THR A 101 5.26 -12.08 -3.47
CA THR A 101 3.82 -11.98 -3.76
C THR A 101 3.34 -10.52 -3.79
N SER A 102 3.76 -9.69 -2.82
CA SER A 102 3.37 -8.28 -2.74
C SER A 102 3.97 -7.41 -3.87
N SER A 103 4.99 -7.90 -4.57
CA SER A 103 5.54 -7.22 -5.74
C SER A 103 4.51 -7.05 -6.89
N LEU A 104 3.46 -7.86 -6.90
CA LEU A 104 2.33 -7.79 -7.83
C LEU A 104 1.20 -6.85 -7.39
N SER A 105 1.34 -6.15 -6.27
CA SER A 105 0.25 -5.33 -5.72
C SER A 105 -0.33 -4.33 -6.72
N ALA A 106 0.51 -3.67 -7.51
CA ALA A 106 0.06 -2.70 -8.51
C ALA A 106 -0.76 -3.36 -9.62
N GLN A 107 -0.32 -4.52 -10.11
CA GLN A 107 -0.99 -5.28 -11.14
C GLN A 107 -2.34 -5.82 -10.65
N LEU A 108 -2.36 -6.42 -9.46
CA LEU A 108 -3.57 -7.02 -8.88
C LEU A 108 -4.68 -6.00 -8.67
N VAL A 109 -4.38 -4.85 -8.06
CA VAL A 109 -5.40 -3.81 -7.80
C VAL A 109 -5.83 -3.08 -9.07
N SER A 110 -5.04 -3.15 -10.14
CA SER A 110 -5.38 -2.62 -11.45
C SER A 110 -6.21 -3.58 -12.31
N GLY A 111 -6.49 -4.80 -11.83
CA GLY A 111 -7.29 -5.78 -12.56
C GLY A 111 -6.52 -6.61 -13.60
N TRP A 112 -5.19 -6.68 -13.51
CA TRP A 112 -4.38 -7.49 -14.42
C TRP A 112 -4.91 -8.93 -14.53
N LEU A 113 -5.06 -9.42 -15.77
CA LEU A 113 -5.65 -10.71 -16.15
C LEU A 113 -7.15 -10.89 -15.84
N ASN A 114 -7.79 -9.95 -15.14
CA ASN A 114 -9.21 -10.06 -14.77
C ASN A 114 -10.10 -8.95 -15.38
N ASP A 115 -9.57 -7.74 -15.52
CA ASP A 115 -10.30 -6.58 -16.06
C ASP A 115 -9.34 -5.74 -16.92
N GLU A 116 -9.30 -6.04 -18.19
CA GLU A 116 -8.38 -5.40 -19.14
C GLU A 116 -8.67 -3.91 -19.33
N ASP A 117 -9.94 -3.49 -19.24
CA ASP A 117 -10.32 -2.07 -19.35
C ASP A 117 -9.81 -1.28 -18.13
N LEU A 118 -10.02 -1.80 -16.94
CA LEU A 118 -9.49 -1.19 -15.71
C LEU A 118 -7.97 -1.13 -15.76
N PHE A 119 -7.32 -2.23 -16.15
CA PHE A 119 -5.85 -2.30 -16.23
C PHE A 119 -5.29 -1.23 -17.16
N LYS A 120 -5.82 -1.07 -18.36
CA LYS A 120 -5.38 -0.05 -19.32
C LYS A 120 -5.57 1.38 -18.82
N ARG A 121 -6.58 1.63 -17.98
CA ARG A 121 -6.87 2.98 -17.45
C ARG A 121 -6.03 3.37 -16.25
N VAL A 122 -5.61 2.41 -15.42
CA VAL A 122 -4.98 2.72 -14.13
C VAL A 122 -3.54 2.22 -13.98
N TYR A 123 -3.07 1.35 -14.88
CA TYR A 123 -1.69 0.88 -14.85
C TYR A 123 -0.85 1.50 -16.00
N PRO A 124 0.37 2.00 -15.74
CA PRO A 124 1.01 2.21 -14.44
C PRO A 124 0.28 3.23 -13.56
N MET A 125 0.29 3.01 -12.24
CA MET A 125 -0.34 3.91 -11.29
C MET A 125 0.36 5.27 -11.24
N ASP A 126 -0.31 6.30 -10.72
CA ASP A 126 0.30 7.63 -10.61
C ASP A 126 1.21 7.72 -9.39
N ILE A 127 0.73 7.34 -8.21
CA ILE A 127 1.50 7.48 -6.97
C ILE A 127 1.37 6.27 -6.06
N ARG A 128 2.49 5.92 -5.41
CA ARG A 128 2.53 4.90 -4.37
C ARG A 128 3.17 5.43 -3.09
N PRO A 129 2.38 5.70 -2.04
CA PRO A 129 2.88 6.01 -0.70
C PRO A 129 3.43 4.76 -0.03
N GLN A 130 4.58 4.88 0.64
CA GLN A 130 5.18 3.80 1.42
C GLN A 130 6.18 4.32 2.45
N GLY A 131 6.53 3.47 3.43
CA GLY A 131 7.63 3.74 4.36
C GLY A 131 9.01 3.55 3.73
N GLN A 132 10.00 4.26 4.26
CA GLN A 132 11.39 4.16 3.80
C GLN A 132 12.03 2.78 4.03
N ASP A 133 11.53 2.01 4.96
CA ASP A 133 12.04 0.69 5.34
C ASP A 133 11.77 -0.40 4.29
N ILE A 134 10.76 -0.21 3.44
CA ILE A 134 10.41 -1.17 2.39
C ILE A 134 10.87 -0.76 0.98
N ILE A 135 11.72 0.26 0.86
CA ILE A 135 12.33 0.63 -0.44
C ILE A 135 13.12 -0.53 -1.03
N ARG A 136 13.92 -1.21 -0.20
CA ARG A 136 14.80 -2.31 -0.61
C ARG A 136 14.09 -3.65 -0.79
N THR A 137 12.86 -3.78 -0.35
CA THR A 137 12.04 -4.99 -0.48
C THR A 137 10.90 -4.74 -1.47
N TRP A 138 9.79 -4.20 -1.00
CA TRP A 138 8.59 -4.05 -1.79
C TRP A 138 8.74 -3.12 -3.00
N LEU A 139 9.37 -1.94 -2.86
CA LEU A 139 9.55 -1.04 -3.99
C LEU A 139 10.45 -1.69 -5.05
N LEU A 140 11.62 -2.20 -4.64
CA LEU A 140 12.56 -2.83 -5.57
C LEU A 140 11.93 -4.01 -6.31
N SER A 141 11.32 -4.96 -5.57
CA SER A 141 10.73 -6.15 -6.19
C SER A 141 9.56 -5.79 -7.11
N SER A 142 8.76 -4.77 -6.78
CA SER A 142 7.69 -4.28 -7.65
C SER A 142 8.23 -3.65 -8.94
N VAL A 143 9.31 -2.85 -8.84
CA VAL A 143 9.95 -2.26 -10.03
C VAL A 143 10.55 -3.33 -10.92
N VAL A 144 11.28 -4.29 -10.35
CA VAL A 144 11.89 -5.39 -11.12
C VAL A 144 10.83 -6.20 -11.84
N ARG A 145 9.76 -6.60 -11.14
CA ARG A 145 8.68 -7.39 -11.76
C ARG A 145 7.94 -6.62 -12.85
N ALA A 146 7.64 -5.35 -12.62
CA ALA A 146 6.97 -4.52 -13.62
C ALA A 146 7.85 -4.28 -14.86
N ASP A 147 9.15 -4.12 -14.67
CA ASP A 147 10.09 -3.97 -15.78
C ASP A 147 10.20 -5.25 -16.62
N LEU A 148 10.32 -6.41 -15.97
CA LEU A 148 10.41 -7.70 -16.65
C LEU A 148 9.13 -8.06 -17.42
N GLU A 149 7.96 -7.74 -16.87
CA GLU A 149 6.67 -8.11 -17.45
C GLU A 149 6.18 -7.10 -18.51
N PHE A 150 6.35 -5.81 -18.25
CA PHE A 150 5.75 -4.74 -19.06
C PHE A 150 6.77 -3.76 -19.66
N GLY A 151 8.06 -3.89 -19.35
CA GLY A 151 9.07 -2.91 -19.75
C GLY A 151 8.80 -1.50 -19.19
N ALA A 152 8.11 -1.39 -18.05
CA ALA A 152 7.61 -0.14 -17.49
C ALA A 152 7.74 -0.10 -15.96
N LEU A 153 7.61 1.11 -15.37
CA LEU A 153 7.46 1.27 -13.92
C LEU A 153 6.04 0.85 -13.48
N PRO A 154 5.86 0.33 -12.25
CA PRO A 154 4.53 0.04 -11.71
C PRO A 154 3.75 1.30 -11.31
N TRP A 155 4.43 2.41 -11.06
CA TRP A 155 3.90 3.75 -10.75
C TRP A 155 4.89 4.85 -11.09
N LYS A 156 4.39 6.07 -11.31
CA LYS A 156 5.21 7.23 -11.71
C LYS A 156 5.90 7.90 -10.51
N HIS A 157 5.23 7.93 -9.35
CA HIS A 157 5.66 8.64 -8.16
C HIS A 157 5.70 7.72 -6.94
N ALA A 158 6.79 7.78 -6.14
CA ALA A 158 6.92 7.11 -4.86
C ALA A 158 6.93 8.13 -3.73
N GLY A 159 5.86 8.20 -2.94
CA GLY A 159 5.78 9.03 -1.73
C GLY A 159 6.39 8.28 -0.56
N ILE A 160 7.56 8.71 -0.07
CA ILE A 160 8.30 8.01 0.98
C ILE A 160 8.11 8.69 2.32
N SER A 161 7.51 8.00 3.29
CA SER A 161 7.42 8.47 4.67
C SER A 161 8.63 8.01 5.50
N GLY A 162 8.99 8.81 6.52
CA GLY A 162 9.86 8.39 7.60
C GLY A 162 9.16 7.43 8.57
N TRP A 163 9.78 7.16 9.69
CA TRP A 163 9.21 6.35 10.75
C TRP A 163 8.33 7.18 11.68
N ILE A 164 7.35 6.52 12.27
CA ILE A 164 6.65 7.06 13.43
C ILE A 164 7.42 6.63 14.66
N LEU A 165 7.88 7.61 15.43
CA LEU A 165 8.61 7.44 16.68
C LEU A 165 7.65 7.58 17.87
N ASP A 166 8.03 7.00 19.01
CA ASP A 166 7.32 7.25 20.27
C ASP A 166 7.57 8.67 20.79
N SER A 167 6.96 9.02 21.93
CA SER A 167 7.12 10.33 22.56
C SER A 167 8.56 10.66 22.99
N ASP A 168 9.40 9.64 23.13
CA ASP A 168 10.83 9.77 23.46
C ASP A 168 11.71 9.80 22.19
N HIS A 169 11.12 9.95 21.01
CA HIS A 169 11.79 9.91 19.71
C HIS A 169 12.51 8.58 19.40
N LYS A 170 12.01 7.46 19.97
CA LYS A 170 12.54 6.13 19.70
C LYS A 170 11.67 5.37 18.72
N LYS A 171 12.29 4.53 17.88
CA LYS A 171 11.57 3.66 16.97
C LYS A 171 10.63 2.73 17.74
N MET A 172 9.35 2.73 17.35
CA MET A 172 8.34 1.83 17.91
C MET A 172 8.61 0.39 17.50
N SER A 173 8.49 -0.56 18.43
CA SER A 173 8.52 -1.99 18.13
C SER A 173 7.67 -2.76 19.15
N LYS A 174 7.04 -3.85 18.67
CA LYS A 174 6.24 -4.73 19.54
C LYS A 174 7.07 -5.30 20.70
N SER A 175 8.34 -5.65 20.43
CA SER A 175 9.24 -6.21 21.43
C SER A 175 9.62 -5.24 22.56
N LYS A 176 9.56 -3.93 22.28
CA LYS A 176 9.83 -2.88 23.28
C LYS A 176 8.57 -2.41 24.01
N GLY A 177 7.38 -2.81 23.57
CA GLY A 177 6.11 -2.42 24.18
C GLY A 177 5.74 -0.94 24.03
N ASN A 178 6.47 -0.18 23.19
CA ASN A 178 6.27 1.27 23.00
C ASN A 178 5.39 1.61 21.78
N VAL A 179 4.63 0.64 21.28
CA VAL A 179 3.76 0.83 20.11
C VAL A 179 2.48 1.55 20.52
N VAL A 180 2.22 2.70 19.91
CA VAL A 180 0.93 3.39 19.99
C VAL A 180 0.12 3.00 18.76
N THR A 181 -1.08 2.43 18.99
CA THR A 181 -1.98 2.06 17.88
C THR A 181 -3.00 3.18 17.63
N PRO A 182 -3.42 3.41 16.38
CA PRO A 182 -4.39 4.46 16.09
C PRO A 182 -5.79 4.21 16.66
N LYS A 183 -6.15 2.94 17.00
CA LYS A 183 -7.50 2.59 17.47
C LYS A 183 -7.94 3.42 18.69
N GLY A 184 -7.15 3.41 19.75
CA GLY A 184 -7.49 4.17 20.97
C GLY A 184 -7.51 5.69 20.74
N LEU A 185 -6.71 6.19 19.79
CA LEU A 185 -6.69 7.60 19.41
C LEU A 185 -7.95 7.99 18.61
N LEU A 186 -8.39 7.12 17.69
CA LEU A 186 -9.63 7.32 16.93
C LEU A 186 -10.85 7.34 17.85
N GLU A 187 -10.91 6.43 18.83
CA GLU A 187 -11.98 6.37 19.82
C GLU A 187 -12.00 7.63 20.71
N LYS A 188 -10.84 8.10 21.15
CA LYS A 188 -10.71 9.22 22.07
C LYS A 188 -10.86 10.61 21.41
N TYR A 189 -10.28 10.78 20.21
CA TYR A 189 -10.13 12.09 19.58
C TYR A 189 -10.88 12.23 18.24
N GLY A 190 -11.33 11.14 17.65
CA GLY A 190 -11.96 11.10 16.34
C GLY A 190 -10.96 11.10 15.18
N SER A 191 -11.46 10.77 13.99
CA SER A 191 -10.67 10.61 12.77
C SER A 191 -9.98 11.90 12.31
N ASP A 192 -10.67 13.04 12.39
CA ASP A 192 -10.12 14.32 11.93
C ASP A 192 -8.88 14.74 12.72
N ALA A 193 -8.87 14.49 14.04
CA ALA A 193 -7.73 14.78 14.89
C ALA A 193 -6.50 13.93 14.54
N VAL A 194 -6.71 12.64 14.28
CA VAL A 194 -5.63 11.72 13.88
C VAL A 194 -5.13 12.08 12.48
N ARG A 195 -6.02 12.39 11.54
CA ARG A 195 -5.65 12.84 10.18
C ARG A 195 -4.87 14.15 10.21
N TYR A 196 -5.27 15.13 11.04
CA TYR A 196 -4.54 16.37 11.21
C TYR A 196 -3.09 16.12 11.62
N TRP A 197 -2.85 15.27 12.63
CA TRP A 197 -1.51 14.89 13.04
C TRP A 197 -0.74 14.20 11.91
N ALA A 198 -1.36 13.23 11.24
CA ALA A 198 -0.73 12.48 10.17
C ALA A 198 -0.31 13.37 8.97
N THR A 199 -1.16 14.35 8.60
CA THR A 199 -0.87 15.27 7.50
C THR A 199 0.12 16.37 7.88
N SER A 200 0.38 16.61 9.17
CA SER A 200 1.42 17.55 9.62
C SER A 200 2.85 17.01 9.45
N ALA A 201 3.00 15.69 9.24
CA ALA A 201 4.29 15.07 9.00
C ALA A 201 4.83 15.44 7.61
N ARG A 202 6.17 15.53 7.50
CA ARG A 202 6.85 15.75 6.23
C ARG A 202 7.32 14.43 5.63
N LEU A 203 7.15 14.27 4.33
CA LEU A 203 7.70 13.11 3.63
C LEU A 203 9.22 13.01 3.82
N GLY A 204 9.71 11.80 4.01
CA GLY A 204 11.13 11.50 4.18
C GLY A 204 11.70 11.78 5.56
N LEU A 205 10.92 12.40 6.45
CA LEU A 205 11.34 12.67 7.82
C LEU A 205 10.56 11.82 8.82
N ASP A 206 11.23 11.48 9.93
CA ASP A 206 10.60 10.78 11.02
C ASP A 206 9.65 11.74 11.77
N ALA A 207 8.52 11.21 12.24
CA ALA A 207 7.51 11.96 12.98
C ALA A 207 7.34 11.36 14.39
N ALA A 208 7.61 12.13 15.41
CA ALA A 208 7.31 11.71 16.79
C ALA A 208 5.81 11.71 17.05
N PHE A 209 5.33 10.71 17.79
CA PHE A 209 3.98 10.69 18.26
C PHE A 209 3.78 11.72 19.38
N GLU A 210 2.95 12.72 19.12
CA GLU A 210 2.63 13.79 20.08
C GLU A 210 1.12 13.91 20.26
N GLU A 211 0.60 13.46 21.40
CA GLU A 211 -0.83 13.57 21.73
C GLU A 211 -1.32 15.03 21.75
N ALA A 212 -0.43 15.98 22.05
CA ALA A 212 -0.75 17.40 22.04
C ALA A 212 -1.18 17.89 20.64
N GLN A 213 -0.52 17.43 19.59
CA GLN A 213 -0.87 17.77 18.20
C GLN A 213 -2.24 17.20 17.80
N ILE A 214 -2.56 15.99 18.25
CA ILE A 214 -3.88 15.38 18.04
C ILE A 214 -4.98 16.21 18.70
N LYS A 215 -4.75 16.71 19.93
CA LYS A 215 -5.69 17.62 20.62
C LYS A 215 -5.88 18.94 19.87
N ILE A 216 -4.84 19.47 19.24
CA ILE A 216 -4.93 20.65 18.37
C ILE A 216 -5.83 20.36 17.17
N GLY A 217 -5.62 19.25 16.48
CA GLY A 217 -6.47 18.80 15.38
C GLY A 217 -7.94 18.64 15.78
N ARG A 218 -8.22 18.06 16.95
CA ARG A 218 -9.59 17.95 17.47
C ARG A 218 -10.24 19.31 17.65
N ARG A 219 -9.52 20.26 18.24
CA ARG A 219 -10.03 21.63 18.46
C ARG A 219 -10.29 22.34 17.12
N LEU A 220 -9.39 22.16 16.16
CA LEU A 220 -9.56 22.73 14.81
C LEU A 220 -10.80 22.18 14.12
N ALA A 221 -11.00 20.86 14.12
CA ALA A 221 -12.19 20.24 13.53
C ALA A 221 -13.50 20.78 14.14
N ILE A 222 -13.55 20.93 15.47
CA ILE A 222 -14.70 21.49 16.16
C ILE A 222 -14.92 22.97 15.76
N LYS A 223 -13.84 23.77 15.66
CA LYS A 223 -13.94 25.17 15.23
C LYS A 223 -14.49 25.28 13.81
N ILE A 224 -13.95 24.49 12.87
CA ILE A 224 -14.44 24.47 11.49
C ILE A 224 -15.91 24.09 11.44
N LEU A 225 -16.30 23.03 12.14
CA LEU A 225 -17.70 22.60 12.19
C LEU A 225 -18.63 23.70 12.72
N ASN A 226 -18.23 24.36 13.81
CA ASN A 226 -19.05 25.42 14.41
C ASN A 226 -19.11 26.68 13.53
N ALA A 227 -17.99 27.08 12.92
CA ALA A 227 -17.94 28.18 11.97
C ALA A 227 -18.81 27.88 10.73
N SER A 228 -18.74 26.66 10.18
CA SER A 228 -19.57 26.24 9.06
C SER A 228 -21.06 26.25 9.43
N LYS A 229 -21.43 25.74 10.59
CA LYS A 229 -22.82 25.80 11.07
C LYS A 229 -23.32 27.24 11.16
N PHE A 230 -22.49 28.12 11.75
CA PHE A 230 -22.82 29.54 11.85
C PHE A 230 -23.00 30.18 10.46
N ALA A 231 -22.02 29.99 9.57
CA ALA A 231 -22.09 30.57 8.22
C ALA A 231 -23.33 30.06 7.44
N LEU A 232 -23.60 28.76 7.52
CA LEU A 232 -24.78 28.16 6.86
C LEU A 232 -26.11 28.63 7.48
N SER A 233 -26.13 29.00 8.77
CA SER A 233 -27.33 29.55 9.42
C SER A 233 -27.64 30.98 8.99
N MET A 234 -26.71 31.68 8.40
CA MET A 234 -26.89 33.05 7.89
C MET A 234 -27.51 33.06 6.47
N GLY A 235 -27.51 31.90 5.79
CA GLY A 235 -28.09 31.72 4.47
C GLY A 235 -29.55 31.29 4.53
N LEU A 236 -29.92 30.31 3.72
CA LEU A 236 -31.26 29.71 3.77
C LEU A 236 -31.50 29.04 5.12
N PRO A 237 -32.73 29.07 5.65
CA PRO A 237 -33.09 28.25 6.80
C PRO A 237 -32.70 26.80 6.55
N TRP A 238 -32.09 26.15 7.55
CA TRP A 238 -31.62 24.76 7.41
C TRP A 238 -32.76 23.77 7.10
N ASP A 239 -33.99 24.13 7.47
CA ASP A 239 -35.25 23.43 7.25
C ASP A 239 -35.99 23.91 5.99
N ALA A 240 -35.36 24.75 5.15
CA ALA A 240 -35.92 25.13 3.89
C ALA A 240 -36.22 23.89 3.02
N ASP A 241 -37.38 23.93 2.33
CA ASP A 241 -37.74 22.85 1.43
C ASP A 241 -36.79 22.73 0.21
N GLU A 242 -36.81 21.59 -0.46
CA GLU A 242 -35.91 21.32 -1.59
C GLU A 242 -36.10 22.29 -2.76
N ALA A 243 -37.34 22.85 -2.95
CA ALA A 243 -37.62 23.83 -3.99
C ALA A 243 -36.93 25.18 -3.65
N THR A 244 -36.98 25.59 -2.40
CA THR A 244 -36.30 26.80 -1.89
C THR A 244 -34.79 26.65 -1.99
N LYS A 245 -34.24 25.48 -1.63
CA LYS A 245 -32.80 25.18 -1.78
C LYS A 245 -32.35 25.19 -3.23
N ALA A 246 -33.15 24.61 -4.14
CA ALA A 246 -32.83 24.55 -5.55
C ALA A 246 -32.95 25.91 -6.26
N ALA A 247 -33.82 26.81 -5.77
CA ALA A 247 -34.01 28.15 -6.31
C ALA A 247 -32.97 29.16 -5.74
N ALA A 248 -32.23 28.81 -4.71
CA ALA A 248 -31.20 29.67 -4.17
C ALA A 248 -30.04 29.81 -5.17
N PRO A 249 -29.57 31.03 -5.46
CA PRO A 249 -28.39 31.22 -6.26
C PRO A 249 -27.21 30.50 -5.58
N ALA A 250 -26.40 29.81 -6.39
CA ALA A 250 -25.14 29.28 -5.89
C ALA A 250 -24.35 30.44 -5.23
N PRO A 251 -23.82 30.28 -4.02
CA PRO A 251 -23.04 31.34 -3.39
C PRO A 251 -21.83 31.63 -4.29
N SER A 252 -21.88 32.74 -5.02
CA SER A 252 -20.72 33.26 -5.74
C SER A 252 -19.90 34.04 -4.72
N LEU A 253 -18.77 33.48 -4.30
CA LEU A 253 -17.76 34.22 -3.55
C LEU A 253 -16.95 35.07 -4.52
N ASP A 254 -17.51 36.19 -4.96
CA ASP A 254 -16.72 37.20 -5.66
C ASP A 254 -16.03 38.09 -4.61
N ALA A 255 -14.71 38.03 -4.59
CA ALA A 255 -13.90 38.83 -3.66
C ALA A 255 -14.16 40.33 -3.84
N SER A 256 -14.64 40.77 -5.01
CA SER A 256 -15.00 42.18 -5.25
C SER A 256 -16.26 42.63 -4.50
N GLU A 257 -17.13 41.70 -4.10
CA GLU A 257 -18.35 41.99 -3.32
C GLU A 257 -18.08 42.13 -1.81
N VAL A 258 -16.85 41.78 -1.36
CA VAL A 258 -16.45 41.88 0.04
C VAL A 258 -15.84 43.23 0.29
N SER A 259 -16.48 44.04 1.14
CA SER A 259 -16.06 45.42 1.43
C SER A 259 -14.87 45.54 2.37
N GLU A 260 -14.67 44.53 3.22
CA GLU A 260 -13.62 44.55 4.24
C GLU A 260 -12.28 44.04 3.68
N PRO A 261 -11.21 44.84 3.68
CA PRO A 261 -9.92 44.48 3.08
C PRO A 261 -9.29 43.21 3.66
N VAL A 262 -9.51 42.93 4.95
CA VAL A 262 -8.99 41.73 5.60
C VAL A 262 -9.71 40.49 5.07
N ASP A 263 -11.03 40.56 4.93
CA ASP A 263 -11.83 39.44 4.41
C ASP A 263 -11.55 39.20 2.92
N GLN A 264 -11.35 40.28 2.13
CA GLN A 264 -10.90 40.22 0.75
C GLN A 264 -9.54 39.51 0.62
N ALA A 265 -8.58 39.85 1.49
CA ALA A 265 -7.27 39.24 1.50
C ALA A 265 -7.32 37.73 1.82
N VAL A 266 -8.25 37.28 2.66
CA VAL A 266 -8.47 35.86 2.97
C VAL A 266 -9.04 35.09 1.80
N LEU A 267 -9.86 35.73 0.94
CA LEU A 267 -10.44 35.09 -0.25
C LEU A 267 -9.46 35.04 -1.43
N LEU A 268 -8.50 35.96 -1.49
CA LEU A 268 -7.53 36.07 -2.58
C LEU A 268 -6.18 35.39 -2.31
N GLY A 269 -5.89 35.03 -1.04
CA GLY A 269 -4.64 34.35 -0.62
C GLY A 269 -4.74 32.86 -0.63
#